data_0a1f2b2c872e215255a777f61bade4d6
#
_entry.id   0a1f2b2c872e215255a777f61bade4d6
#
_cell.length_a   1.000
_cell.length_b   1.000
_cell.length_c   1.000
_cell.angle_alpha   90.00
_cell.angle_beta   90.00
_cell.angle_gamma   90.00
#
_symmetry.space_group_name_H-M   'P 1'
#
loop_
_entity.id
_entity.type
_entity.pdbx_description
1 polymer ?
#
loop_
_entity_poly.entity_id
_entity_poly.type
_entity_poly.pdbx_seq_one_letter_code
_entity_poly.pdbx_strand_id
1 'polypeptide(L)'
;MKILLVDDHILFAKSLSIALCDNPEIEQFSSTKYIQDLEKQIATELPDILLIDINLGGLADEDGLMLTQHLLERFPDQKIVILSGYNLPVYRKEAKRIGARGFISKDVEPDELLHILLTIKDGATHFPREEVFIEELTDGERKVLELVASGVRRREIAEQLFISERTVSNHLQHIFGKLQVSSTVEMITKAIKLGYIAQSVI
;
A
#
# COMPACT_ATOMS: atom_id res chain seq x y z
N MET A 1 -10.53 18.82 13.58
CA MET A 1 -9.45 17.89 13.16
C MET A 1 -8.68 18.51 12.01
N LYS A 2 -7.34 18.47 12.06
CA LYS A 2 -6.46 18.92 10.97
C LYS A 2 -5.96 17.71 10.19
N ILE A 3 -6.10 17.74 8.88
CA ILE A 3 -5.70 16.66 7.97
C ILE A 3 -4.72 17.20 6.94
N LEU A 4 -3.61 16.50 6.75
CA LEU A 4 -2.68 16.74 5.65
C LEU A 4 -2.65 15.51 4.75
N LEU A 5 -2.95 15.69 3.46
CA LEU A 5 -2.92 14.65 2.42
C LEU A 5 -1.62 14.76 1.60
N VAL A 6 -0.93 13.65 1.43
CA VAL A 6 0.19 13.48 0.50
C VAL A 6 -0.27 12.60 -0.66
N ASP A 7 -0.48 13.20 -1.82
CA ASP A 7 -1.03 12.52 -3.01
C ASP A 7 -0.64 13.31 -4.28
N ASP A 8 -0.25 12.62 -5.34
CA ASP A 8 0.08 13.23 -6.63
C ASP A 8 -1.16 13.45 -7.52
N HIS A 9 -2.29 12.81 -7.18
CA HIS A 9 -3.55 12.93 -7.92
C HIS A 9 -4.33 14.19 -7.52
N ILE A 10 -4.05 15.30 -8.23
CA ILE A 10 -4.65 16.62 -7.95
C ILE A 10 -6.19 16.58 -7.91
N LEU A 11 -6.82 15.81 -8.79
CA LEU A 11 -8.28 15.71 -8.83
C LEU A 11 -8.84 15.01 -7.57
N PHE A 12 -8.19 13.96 -7.11
CA PHE A 12 -8.57 13.27 -5.87
C PHE A 12 -8.43 14.19 -4.67
N ALA A 13 -7.30 14.87 -4.53
CA ALA A 13 -7.07 15.82 -3.43
C ALA A 13 -8.11 16.95 -3.40
N LYS A 14 -8.47 17.51 -4.56
CA LYS A 14 -9.52 18.53 -4.68
C LYS A 14 -10.91 17.99 -4.34
N SER A 15 -11.26 16.81 -4.84
CA SER A 15 -12.55 16.17 -4.56
C SER A 15 -12.71 15.89 -3.07
N LEU A 16 -11.66 15.36 -2.44
CA LEU A 16 -11.66 15.07 -1.01
C LEU A 16 -11.73 16.37 -0.18
N SER A 17 -11.02 17.42 -0.59
CA SER A 17 -11.11 18.75 0.03
C SER A 17 -12.55 19.28 0.03
N ILE A 18 -13.23 19.23 -1.13
CA ILE A 18 -14.62 19.70 -1.24
C ILE A 18 -15.54 18.85 -0.36
N ALA A 19 -15.39 17.54 -0.36
CA ALA A 19 -16.24 16.65 0.40
C ALA A 19 -16.10 16.78 1.93
N LEU A 20 -14.91 17.18 2.42
CA LEU A 20 -14.62 17.26 3.85
C LEU A 20 -14.70 18.67 4.43
N CYS A 21 -14.45 19.73 3.64
CA CYS A 21 -14.34 21.10 4.15
C CYS A 21 -15.62 21.65 4.78
N ASP A 22 -16.79 21.18 4.37
CA ASP A 22 -18.08 21.64 4.92
C ASP A 22 -18.44 20.96 6.26
N ASN A 23 -17.63 19.99 6.69
CA ASN A 23 -17.91 19.26 7.93
C ASN A 23 -17.33 19.99 9.15
N PRO A 24 -18.14 20.27 10.20
CA PRO A 24 -17.70 21.00 11.39
C PRO A 24 -16.59 20.32 12.19
N GLU A 25 -16.40 19.01 12.02
CA GLU A 25 -15.31 18.24 12.64
C GLU A 25 -13.94 18.52 12.00
N ILE A 26 -13.92 19.09 10.80
CA ILE A 26 -12.68 19.40 10.05
C ILE A 26 -12.33 20.87 10.27
N GLU A 27 -11.26 21.10 11.02
CA GLU A 27 -10.69 22.44 11.25
C GLU A 27 -9.86 22.91 10.05
N GLN A 28 -9.09 21.99 9.48
CA GLN A 28 -8.21 22.28 8.35
C GLN A 28 -7.99 21.01 7.51
N PHE A 29 -8.10 21.17 6.20
CA PHE A 29 -7.66 20.17 5.22
C PHE A 29 -6.64 20.82 4.30
N SER A 30 -5.44 20.24 4.24
CA SER A 30 -4.38 20.65 3.32
C SER A 30 -3.90 19.45 2.52
N SER A 31 -3.35 19.70 1.35
CA SER A 31 -2.78 18.64 0.50
C SER A 31 -1.46 19.09 -0.12
N THR A 32 -0.54 18.16 -0.27
CA THR A 32 0.74 18.37 -0.93
C THR A 32 1.10 17.20 -1.83
N LYS A 33 1.79 17.51 -2.91
CA LYS A 33 2.50 16.54 -3.74
C LYS A 33 4.02 16.62 -3.56
N TYR A 34 4.51 17.59 -2.78
CA TYR A 34 5.94 17.85 -2.60
C TYR A 34 6.43 17.20 -1.31
N ILE A 35 7.23 16.14 -1.45
CA ILE A 35 7.79 15.39 -0.31
C ILE A 35 8.95 16.15 0.34
N GLN A 36 9.68 16.95 -0.43
CA GLN A 36 10.88 17.66 0.04
C GLN A 36 10.63 18.61 1.22
N ASP A 37 9.44 19.24 1.28
CA ASP A 37 9.06 20.16 2.36
C ASP A 37 8.11 19.53 3.39
N LEU A 38 7.79 18.24 3.26
CA LEU A 38 6.75 17.57 4.03
C LEU A 38 7.03 17.58 5.55
N GLU A 39 8.27 17.32 5.98
CA GLU A 39 8.64 17.36 7.40
C GLU A 39 8.43 18.77 7.99
N LYS A 40 8.80 19.80 7.24
CA LYS A 40 8.60 21.19 7.65
C LYS A 40 7.11 21.53 7.72
N GLN A 41 6.32 21.02 6.76
CA GLN A 41 4.87 21.23 6.76
C GLN A 41 4.22 20.53 7.94
N ILE A 42 4.58 19.28 8.24
CA ILE A 42 4.11 18.56 9.44
C ILE A 42 4.43 19.34 10.72
N ALA A 43 5.67 19.83 10.85
CA ALA A 43 6.10 20.58 12.02
C ALA A 43 5.37 21.94 12.18
N THR A 44 4.93 22.56 11.08
CA THR A 44 4.26 23.86 11.09
C THR A 44 2.74 23.74 11.27
N GLU A 45 2.10 22.81 10.53
CA GLU A 45 0.64 22.65 10.52
C GLU A 45 0.15 21.78 11.68
N LEU A 46 1.00 20.92 12.22
CA LEU A 46 0.70 19.94 13.29
C LEU A 46 -0.60 19.18 12.99
N PRO A 47 -0.64 18.40 11.89
CA PRO A 47 -1.84 17.68 11.51
C PRO A 47 -2.17 16.60 12.54
N ASP A 48 -3.46 16.45 12.90
CA ASP A 48 -3.95 15.34 13.71
C ASP A 48 -3.76 14.00 12.97
N ILE A 49 -3.98 14.03 11.64
CA ILE A 49 -3.84 12.86 10.77
C ILE A 49 -3.10 13.25 9.48
N LEU A 50 -2.15 12.41 9.11
CA LEU A 50 -1.46 12.44 7.83
C LEU A 50 -2.00 11.30 6.95
N LEU A 51 -2.60 11.64 5.82
CA LEU A 51 -3.04 10.70 4.80
C LEU A 51 -1.94 10.56 3.75
N ILE A 52 -1.50 9.34 3.43
CA ILE A 52 -0.42 9.12 2.44
C ILE A 52 -0.90 8.13 1.39
N ASP A 53 -0.87 8.53 0.12
CA ASP A 53 -1.05 7.58 -0.99
C ASP A 53 0.14 6.63 -1.09
N ILE A 54 -0.13 5.36 -1.38
CA ILE A 54 0.94 4.38 -1.67
C ILE A 54 1.67 4.74 -2.96
N ASN A 55 0.92 5.12 -4.02
CA ASN A 55 1.48 5.40 -5.34
C ASN A 55 1.78 6.88 -5.49
N LEU A 56 2.96 7.32 -5.12
CA LEU A 56 3.37 8.72 -5.23
C LEU A 56 3.94 9.09 -6.61
N GLY A 57 3.64 8.31 -7.66
CA GLY A 57 3.79 8.67 -9.07
C GLY A 57 5.17 9.16 -9.54
N GLY A 58 6.26 8.72 -8.91
CA GLY A 58 7.62 9.20 -9.22
C GLY A 58 7.95 10.57 -8.61
N LEU A 59 7.18 11.03 -7.62
CA LEU A 59 7.50 12.21 -6.80
C LEU A 59 8.67 11.92 -5.85
N ALA A 60 8.95 10.65 -5.59
CA ALA A 60 10.10 10.15 -4.85
C ALA A 60 10.60 8.85 -5.46
N ASP A 61 11.86 8.50 -5.20
CA ASP A 61 12.40 7.16 -5.44
C ASP A 61 11.78 6.10 -4.49
N GLU A 62 10.87 6.52 -3.59
CA GLU A 62 10.27 5.75 -2.53
C GLU A 62 8.74 5.74 -2.67
N ASP A 63 8.11 4.60 -2.34
CA ASP A 63 6.66 4.51 -2.26
C ASP A 63 6.12 5.10 -0.93
N GLY A 64 4.79 5.25 -0.84
CA GLY A 64 4.15 5.83 0.35
C GLY A 64 4.35 5.03 1.64
N LEU A 65 4.67 3.72 1.55
CA LEU A 65 4.98 2.90 2.73
C LEU A 65 6.38 3.22 3.27
N MET A 66 7.38 3.35 2.40
CA MET A 66 8.73 3.76 2.78
C MET A 66 8.72 5.17 3.38
N LEU A 67 8.02 6.11 2.72
CA LEU A 67 7.82 7.46 3.24
C LEU A 67 7.17 7.43 4.64
N THR A 68 6.15 6.59 4.84
CA THR A 68 5.49 6.43 6.14
C THR A 68 6.47 5.94 7.20
N GLN A 69 7.30 4.96 6.89
CA GLN A 69 8.31 4.45 7.82
C GLN A 69 9.30 5.55 8.24
N HIS A 70 9.85 6.29 7.29
CA HIS A 70 10.77 7.41 7.56
C HIS A 70 10.12 8.51 8.41
N LEU A 71 8.85 8.85 8.11
CA LEU A 71 8.14 9.86 8.89
C LEU A 71 7.87 9.39 10.33
N LEU A 72 7.55 8.13 10.56
CA LEU A 72 7.34 7.60 11.91
C LEU A 72 8.63 7.49 12.74
N GLU A 73 9.80 7.35 12.10
CA GLU A 73 11.10 7.46 12.78
C GLU A 73 11.37 8.88 13.30
N ARG A 74 10.88 9.91 12.57
CA ARG A 74 11.05 11.33 12.92
C ARG A 74 9.93 11.87 13.80
N PHE A 75 8.71 11.40 13.58
CA PHE A 75 7.47 11.81 14.26
C PHE A 75 6.72 10.59 14.80
N PRO A 76 7.21 9.93 15.88
CA PRO A 76 6.65 8.65 16.36
C PRO A 76 5.18 8.70 16.77
N ASP A 77 4.71 9.86 17.21
CA ASP A 77 3.32 10.07 17.66
C ASP A 77 2.38 10.48 16.52
N GLN A 78 2.91 10.73 15.30
CA GLN A 78 2.09 11.14 14.17
C GLN A 78 1.16 10.01 13.74
N LYS A 79 -0.13 10.27 13.69
CA LYS A 79 -1.11 9.33 13.17
C LYS A 79 -1.08 9.36 11.66
N ILE A 80 -0.55 8.27 11.06
CA ILE A 80 -0.47 8.11 9.61
C ILE A 80 -1.47 7.07 9.16
N VAL A 81 -2.24 7.39 8.12
CA VAL A 81 -3.20 6.53 7.45
C VAL A 81 -2.81 6.40 5.98
N ILE A 82 -2.67 5.17 5.53
CA ILE A 82 -2.38 4.86 4.14
C ILE A 82 -3.66 4.89 3.32
N LEU A 83 -3.64 5.62 2.21
CA LEU A 83 -4.65 5.55 1.16
C LEU A 83 -4.15 4.71 0.00
N SER A 84 -5.01 3.91 -0.60
CA SER A 84 -4.65 3.09 -1.75
C SER A 84 -5.82 2.93 -2.72
N GLY A 85 -5.56 3.08 -4.02
CA GLY A 85 -6.50 2.67 -5.07
C GLY A 85 -6.63 1.15 -5.19
N TYR A 86 -5.77 0.39 -4.51
CA TYR A 86 -5.77 -1.08 -4.51
C TYR A 86 -5.78 -1.61 -3.08
N ASN A 87 -6.83 -2.34 -2.72
CA ASN A 87 -6.96 -2.95 -1.39
C ASN A 87 -6.15 -4.27 -1.33
N LEU A 88 -4.81 -4.17 -1.40
CA LEU A 88 -3.93 -5.32 -1.47
C LEU A 88 -3.52 -5.81 -0.07
N PRO A 89 -3.69 -7.12 0.23
CA PRO A 89 -3.34 -7.69 1.55
C PRO A 89 -1.89 -7.43 1.97
N VAL A 90 -0.95 -7.47 1.01
CA VAL A 90 0.48 -7.23 1.26
C VAL A 90 0.72 -5.81 1.77
N TYR A 91 0.09 -4.81 1.15
CA TYR A 91 0.23 -3.41 1.55
C TYR A 91 -0.42 -3.14 2.91
N ARG A 92 -1.59 -3.72 3.20
CA ARG A 92 -2.23 -3.60 4.52
C ARG A 92 -1.36 -4.16 5.64
N LYS A 93 -0.74 -5.34 5.40
CA LYS A 93 0.12 -6.01 6.37
C LYS A 93 1.37 -5.19 6.63
N GLU A 94 1.97 -4.67 5.57
CA GLU A 94 3.15 -3.81 5.66
C GLU A 94 2.83 -2.49 6.37
N ALA A 95 1.72 -1.81 6.00
CA ALA A 95 1.27 -0.60 6.67
C ALA A 95 1.11 -0.80 8.18
N LYS A 96 0.49 -1.93 8.58
CA LYS A 96 0.35 -2.30 10.00
C LYS A 96 1.70 -2.57 10.66
N ARG A 97 2.63 -3.26 9.98
CA ARG A 97 3.97 -3.59 10.49
C ARG A 97 4.81 -2.36 10.77
N ILE A 98 4.78 -1.36 9.89
CA ILE A 98 5.54 -0.11 10.03
C ILE A 98 4.92 0.88 11.02
N GLY A 99 3.72 0.58 11.56
CA GLY A 99 3.09 1.40 12.60
C GLY A 99 2.06 2.41 12.10
N ALA A 100 1.61 2.33 10.85
CA ALA A 100 0.47 3.12 10.38
C ALA A 100 -0.77 2.87 11.26
N ARG A 101 -1.63 3.87 11.42
CA ARG A 101 -2.85 3.77 12.20
C ARG A 101 -4.05 3.28 11.40
N GLY A 102 -3.96 3.31 10.08
CA GLY A 102 -5.01 2.81 9.22
C GLY A 102 -4.54 2.53 7.79
N PHE A 103 -5.35 1.73 7.11
CA PHE A 103 -5.27 1.47 5.67
C PHE A 103 -6.67 1.57 5.10
N ILE A 104 -6.88 2.46 4.12
CA ILE A 104 -8.19 2.79 3.57
C ILE A 104 -8.12 2.76 2.05
N SER A 105 -9.16 2.20 1.41
CA SER A 105 -9.33 2.30 -0.06
C SER A 105 -9.69 3.73 -0.45
N LYS A 106 -9.17 4.21 -1.58
CA LYS A 106 -9.61 5.49 -2.19
C LYS A 106 -11.06 5.44 -2.71
N ASP A 107 -11.65 4.24 -2.81
CA ASP A 107 -13.04 4.02 -3.22
C ASP A 107 -14.04 4.19 -2.06
N VAL A 108 -13.56 4.46 -0.83
CA VAL A 108 -14.42 4.68 0.33
C VAL A 108 -15.24 5.97 0.16
N GLU A 109 -16.51 5.92 0.58
CA GLU A 109 -17.36 7.11 0.58
C GLU A 109 -16.83 8.17 1.56
N PRO A 110 -16.94 9.48 1.25
CA PRO A 110 -16.38 10.54 2.08
C PRO A 110 -16.87 10.53 3.54
N ASP A 111 -18.14 10.23 3.77
CA ASP A 111 -18.73 10.16 5.12
C ASP A 111 -18.16 9.00 5.93
N GLU A 112 -17.92 7.85 5.29
CA GLU A 112 -17.28 6.70 5.91
C GLU A 112 -15.82 7.00 6.22
N LEU A 113 -15.09 7.63 5.27
CA LEU A 113 -13.72 8.07 5.49
C LEU A 113 -13.62 8.98 6.70
N LEU A 114 -14.49 10.00 6.79
CA LEU A 114 -14.51 10.91 7.92
C LEU A 114 -14.74 10.18 9.24
N HIS A 115 -15.72 9.27 9.29
CA HIS A 115 -15.99 8.47 10.49
C HIS A 115 -14.75 7.66 10.91
N ILE A 116 -14.08 7.00 9.97
CA ILE A 116 -12.83 6.27 10.24
C ILE A 116 -11.74 7.19 10.78
N LEU A 117 -11.54 8.37 10.17
CA LEU A 117 -10.51 9.32 10.60
C LEU A 117 -10.78 9.85 12.01
N LEU A 118 -12.02 10.11 12.36
CA LEU A 118 -12.40 10.53 13.73
C LEU A 118 -12.07 9.43 14.75
N THR A 119 -12.36 8.16 14.45
CA THR A 119 -12.01 7.06 15.35
C THR A 119 -10.48 6.90 15.51
N ILE A 120 -9.72 7.10 14.43
CA ILE A 120 -8.25 7.06 14.46
C ILE A 120 -7.70 8.26 15.26
N LYS A 121 -8.28 9.44 15.11
CA LYS A 121 -7.93 10.61 15.93
C LYS A 121 -8.07 10.29 17.42
N ASP A 122 -9.10 9.56 17.81
CA ASP A 122 -9.34 9.14 19.20
C ASP A 122 -8.49 7.95 19.66
N GLY A 123 -7.56 7.48 18.80
CA GLY A 123 -6.56 6.45 19.16
C GLY A 123 -6.84 5.04 18.64
N ALA A 124 -7.96 4.83 17.94
CA ALA A 124 -8.23 3.54 17.30
C ALA A 124 -7.28 3.27 16.10
N THR A 125 -7.36 2.08 15.57
CA THR A 125 -6.73 1.69 14.30
C THR A 125 -7.78 1.15 13.35
N HIS A 126 -7.61 1.40 12.05
CA HIS A 126 -8.51 0.90 11.02
C HIS A 126 -7.75 0.14 9.94
N PHE A 127 -7.91 -1.19 9.95
CA PHE A 127 -7.42 -2.07 8.89
C PHE A 127 -8.57 -2.98 8.46
N PRO A 128 -8.96 -2.98 7.17
CA PRO A 128 -9.98 -3.89 6.67
C PRO A 128 -9.67 -5.33 7.05
N ARG A 129 -10.68 -6.10 7.46
CA ARG A 129 -10.50 -7.52 7.77
C ARG A 129 -10.03 -8.28 6.53
N GLU A 130 -9.14 -9.23 6.71
CA GLU A 130 -8.76 -10.16 5.65
C GLU A 130 -9.96 -11.07 5.35
N GLU A 131 -10.64 -10.83 4.24
CA GLU A 131 -11.73 -11.71 3.78
C GLU A 131 -11.23 -12.98 3.06
N VAL A 132 -9.94 -13.08 2.77
CA VAL A 132 -9.36 -14.26 2.12
C VAL A 132 -8.10 -14.67 2.86
N PHE A 133 -8.09 -15.86 3.43
CA PHE A 133 -6.87 -16.55 3.86
C PHE A 133 -6.05 -16.90 2.60
N ILE A 134 -5.24 -15.96 2.12
CA ILE A 134 -4.22 -16.27 1.12
C ILE A 134 -2.99 -16.70 1.92
N GLU A 135 -2.63 -17.96 1.79
CA GLU A 135 -1.40 -18.49 2.37
C GLU A 135 -0.21 -17.72 1.77
N GLU A 136 0.62 -17.11 2.62
CA GLU A 136 1.72 -16.26 2.13
C GLU A 136 2.71 -17.05 1.29
N LEU A 137 3.18 -16.39 0.22
CA LEU A 137 4.29 -16.93 -0.55
C LEU A 137 5.59 -16.80 0.27
N THR A 138 6.35 -17.89 0.33
CA THR A 138 7.70 -17.88 0.88
C THR A 138 8.63 -17.02 0.01
N ASP A 139 9.79 -16.61 0.53
CA ASP A 139 10.78 -15.84 -0.23
C ASP A 139 11.24 -16.57 -1.50
N GLY A 140 11.37 -17.90 -1.43
CA GLY A 140 11.70 -18.72 -2.61
C GLY A 140 10.61 -18.72 -3.67
N GLU A 141 9.34 -18.82 -3.25
CA GLU A 141 8.18 -18.75 -4.14
C GLU A 141 8.04 -17.37 -4.76
N ARG A 142 8.28 -16.28 -4.00
CA ARG A 142 8.27 -14.91 -4.54
C ARG A 142 9.31 -14.71 -5.62
N LYS A 143 10.55 -15.14 -5.40
CA LYS A 143 11.63 -15.05 -6.41
C LYS A 143 11.29 -15.84 -7.68
N VAL A 144 10.73 -17.05 -7.55
CA VAL A 144 10.29 -17.84 -8.70
C VAL A 144 9.15 -17.11 -9.44
N LEU A 145 8.19 -16.57 -8.73
CA LEU A 145 7.06 -15.83 -9.29
C LEU A 145 7.51 -14.58 -10.08
N GLU A 146 8.43 -13.78 -9.53
CA GLU A 146 9.00 -12.60 -10.18
C GLU A 146 9.72 -12.95 -11.49
N LEU A 147 10.53 -14.00 -11.49
CA LEU A 147 11.24 -14.45 -12.68
C LEU A 147 10.28 -15.01 -13.76
N VAL A 148 9.25 -15.72 -13.36
CA VAL A 148 8.20 -16.18 -14.29
C VAL A 148 7.43 -15.01 -14.88
N ALA A 149 7.09 -14.01 -14.08
CA ALA A 149 6.40 -12.80 -14.54
C ALA A 149 7.24 -11.99 -15.53
N SER A 150 8.57 -12.00 -15.36
CA SER A 150 9.53 -11.39 -16.28
C SER A 150 9.77 -12.24 -17.55
N GLY A 151 9.04 -13.35 -17.75
CA GLY A 151 9.15 -14.20 -18.92
C GLY A 151 10.36 -15.14 -18.94
N VAL A 152 11.08 -15.29 -17.81
CA VAL A 152 12.26 -16.17 -17.70
C VAL A 152 11.82 -17.64 -17.77
N ARG A 153 12.53 -18.46 -18.55
CA ARG A 153 12.22 -19.88 -18.71
C ARG A 153 12.61 -20.68 -17.46
N ARG A 154 11.87 -21.77 -17.17
CA ARG A 154 12.08 -22.60 -15.97
C ARG A 154 13.53 -23.05 -15.78
N ARG A 155 14.21 -23.43 -16.87
CA ARG A 155 15.61 -23.81 -16.83
C ARG A 155 16.51 -22.67 -16.38
N GLU A 156 16.32 -21.49 -16.93
CA GLU A 156 17.08 -20.29 -16.59
C GLU A 156 16.81 -19.84 -15.14
N ILE A 157 15.56 -20.00 -14.67
CA ILE A 157 15.20 -19.76 -13.25
C ILE A 157 15.97 -20.73 -12.34
N ALA A 158 16.03 -22.01 -12.71
CA ALA A 158 16.76 -23.02 -11.95
C ALA A 158 18.26 -22.68 -11.86
N GLU A 159 18.86 -22.25 -12.97
CA GLU A 159 20.26 -21.81 -13.04
C GLU A 159 20.50 -20.54 -12.18
N GLN A 160 19.64 -19.51 -12.29
CA GLN A 160 19.77 -18.26 -11.54
C GLN A 160 19.60 -18.42 -10.02
N LEU A 161 18.69 -19.31 -9.61
CA LEU A 161 18.42 -19.57 -8.19
C LEU A 161 19.24 -20.69 -7.58
N PHE A 162 20.13 -21.32 -8.37
CA PHE A 162 20.95 -22.48 -7.97
C PHE A 162 20.12 -23.64 -7.41
N ILE A 163 18.99 -23.95 -8.05
CA ILE A 163 18.08 -25.06 -7.71
C ILE A 163 17.79 -25.94 -8.92
N SER A 164 17.15 -27.09 -8.72
CA SER A 164 16.75 -27.95 -9.84
C SER A 164 15.47 -27.42 -10.53
N GLU A 165 15.27 -27.75 -11.83
CA GLU A 165 14.01 -27.45 -12.54
C GLU A 165 12.80 -28.11 -11.84
N ARG A 166 12.99 -29.27 -11.20
CA ARG A 166 11.97 -29.91 -10.38
C ARG A 166 11.58 -29.06 -9.17
N THR A 167 12.56 -28.43 -8.53
CA THR A 167 12.29 -27.49 -7.41
C THR A 167 11.52 -26.27 -7.87
N VAL A 168 11.86 -25.72 -9.05
CA VAL A 168 11.08 -24.62 -9.66
C VAL A 168 9.64 -25.05 -9.91
N SER A 169 9.42 -26.25 -10.45
CA SER A 169 8.09 -26.80 -10.70
C SER A 169 7.29 -26.99 -9.40
N ASN A 170 7.93 -27.44 -8.32
CA ASN A 170 7.30 -27.56 -7.01
C ASN A 170 6.88 -26.18 -6.45
N HIS A 171 7.76 -25.18 -6.54
CA HIS A 171 7.41 -23.81 -6.17
C HIS A 171 6.19 -23.30 -6.95
N LEU A 172 6.15 -23.52 -8.27
CA LEU A 172 4.99 -23.11 -9.08
C LEU A 172 3.69 -23.81 -8.66
N GLN A 173 3.76 -25.12 -8.36
CA GLN A 173 2.59 -25.85 -7.82
C GLN A 173 2.10 -25.28 -6.50
N HIS A 174 3.02 -24.95 -5.57
CA HIS A 174 2.65 -24.32 -4.31
C HIS A 174 2.06 -22.93 -4.53
N ILE A 175 2.64 -22.12 -5.43
CA ILE A 175 2.09 -20.81 -5.77
C ILE A 175 0.68 -20.94 -6.36
N PHE A 176 0.45 -21.88 -7.28
CA PHE A 176 -0.89 -22.14 -7.82
C PHE A 176 -1.90 -22.52 -6.72
N GLY A 177 -1.50 -23.39 -5.78
CA GLY A 177 -2.35 -23.76 -4.64
C GLY A 177 -2.63 -22.58 -3.72
N LYS A 178 -1.59 -21.86 -3.31
CA LYS A 178 -1.70 -20.70 -2.40
C LYS A 178 -2.52 -19.57 -3.00
N LEU A 179 -2.31 -19.28 -4.29
CA LEU A 179 -3.07 -18.26 -5.01
C LEU A 179 -4.41 -18.77 -5.54
N GLN A 180 -4.74 -20.05 -5.39
CA GLN A 180 -5.98 -20.67 -5.90
C GLN A 180 -6.24 -20.32 -7.38
N VAL A 181 -5.25 -20.60 -8.22
CA VAL A 181 -5.28 -20.34 -9.68
C VAL A 181 -4.89 -21.60 -10.44
N SER A 182 -5.32 -21.70 -11.71
CA SER A 182 -5.12 -22.88 -12.56
C SER A 182 -4.15 -22.64 -13.72
N SER A 183 -3.77 -21.39 -14.00
CA SER A 183 -2.90 -21.04 -15.11
C SER A 183 -1.84 -20.01 -14.73
N THR A 184 -0.74 -19.98 -15.48
CA THR A 184 0.33 -18.96 -15.29
C THR A 184 -0.20 -17.54 -15.49
N VAL A 185 -1.12 -17.33 -16.44
CA VAL A 185 -1.72 -16.01 -16.68
C VAL A 185 -2.57 -15.57 -15.48
N GLU A 186 -3.40 -16.47 -14.95
CA GLU A 186 -4.17 -16.19 -13.72
C GLU A 186 -3.24 -15.95 -12.53
N MET A 187 -2.17 -16.73 -12.40
CA MET A 187 -1.17 -16.58 -11.35
C MET A 187 -0.55 -15.18 -11.38
N ILE A 188 -0.06 -14.74 -12.53
CA ILE A 188 0.56 -13.42 -12.70
C ILE A 188 -0.47 -12.32 -12.44
N THR A 189 -1.67 -12.41 -13.04
CA THR A 189 -2.74 -11.42 -12.85
C THR A 189 -3.13 -11.29 -11.37
N LYS A 190 -3.27 -12.42 -10.66
CA LYS A 190 -3.61 -12.43 -9.24
C LYS A 190 -2.45 -11.94 -8.38
N ALA A 191 -1.21 -12.28 -8.73
CA ALA A 191 -0.01 -11.81 -8.06
C ALA A 191 0.15 -10.29 -8.14
N ILE A 192 -0.16 -9.69 -9.30
CA ILE A 192 -0.21 -8.23 -9.46
C ILE A 192 -1.30 -7.63 -8.57
N LYS A 193 -2.52 -8.17 -8.61
CA LYS A 193 -3.64 -7.72 -7.76
C LYS A 193 -3.35 -7.84 -6.26
N LEU A 194 -2.52 -8.78 -5.86
CA LEU A 194 -2.13 -8.99 -4.47
C LEU A 194 -0.85 -8.23 -4.06
N GLY A 195 -0.22 -7.51 -5.00
CA GLY A 195 0.99 -6.73 -4.75
C GLY A 195 2.29 -7.55 -4.65
N TYR A 196 2.27 -8.81 -5.06
CA TYR A 196 3.51 -9.60 -5.14
C TYR A 196 4.42 -9.21 -6.31
N ILE A 197 3.85 -8.59 -7.34
CA ILE A 197 4.55 -8.14 -8.56
C ILE A 197 4.10 -6.71 -8.87
N ALA A 198 5.06 -5.82 -9.13
CA ALA A 198 4.76 -4.47 -9.58
C ALA A 198 4.23 -4.46 -11.02
N GLN A 199 3.27 -3.59 -11.35
CA GLN A 199 2.70 -3.47 -12.70
C GLN A 199 3.72 -3.07 -13.78
N SER A 200 4.87 -2.53 -13.39
CA SER A 200 5.94 -2.09 -14.29
C SER A 200 6.84 -3.22 -14.82
N VAL A 201 6.60 -4.46 -14.45
CA VAL A 201 7.45 -5.63 -14.79
C VAL A 201 6.96 -6.39 -16.05
N ILE A 202 5.82 -5.96 -16.65
CA ILE A 202 5.23 -6.59 -17.84
C ILE A 202 5.31 -5.67 -19.05
#